data_8ba4d904d1a481a87814f630fe54c0c4
#
_entry.id   8ba4d904d1a481a87814f630fe54c0c4
#
_cell.length_a   1.000
_cell.length_b   1.000
_cell.length_c   1.000
_cell.angle_alpha   90.00
_cell.angle_beta   90.00
_cell.angle_gamma   90.00
#
_symmetry.space_group_name_H-M   'P 1'
#
loop_
_entity.id
_entity.type
_entity.pdbx_description
1 polymer ?
#
loop_
_entity_poly.entity_id
_entity_poly.type
_entity_poly.pdbx_seq_one_letter_code
_entity_poly.pdbx_strand_id
1 'polypeptide(L)'
;FGLGTLLLKEEGVVAGLPFLELIAYRVDPLITVRLLGTEGKRAVPGSIAEVEGPIHSLLAMERTAINFIQHTTSIASETALYVEAAHGLCDILDTRKTLPGHRYLQKYAVKMGGGKNHRFHLADQILIKDNHLMHLNLEEAVRRARDAFPGKRLQVEVENEKMYHFGLHDVNDDLFNTLKKDKKIISFLIKL
;
A
#
# COMPACT_ATOMS: atom_id res chain seq x y z
N PHE A 1 -14.68 34.03 7.97
CA PHE A 1 -14.34 33.03 6.98
C PHE A 1 -12.92 33.29 6.48
N GLY A 2 -12.20 32.21 6.12
CA GLY A 2 -10.89 32.24 5.55
C GLY A 2 -10.77 31.19 4.44
N LEU A 3 -9.71 31.33 3.64
CA LEU A 3 -9.32 30.39 2.59
C LEU A 3 -7.95 29.80 2.91
N GLY A 4 -7.85 28.48 2.91
CA GLY A 4 -6.60 27.73 3.04
C GLY A 4 -6.30 26.98 1.76
N THR A 5 -5.01 26.84 1.42
CA THR A 5 -4.56 26.06 0.26
C THR A 5 -3.64 24.96 0.72
N LEU A 6 -3.92 23.72 0.30
CA LEU A 6 -3.05 22.57 0.50
C LEU A 6 -2.08 22.46 -0.66
N LEU A 7 -0.78 22.55 -0.35
CA LEU A 7 0.29 22.56 -1.33
C LEU A 7 1.07 21.26 -1.30
N LEU A 8 1.23 20.62 -2.46
CA LEU A 8 2.24 19.60 -2.68
C LEU A 8 3.59 20.31 -2.91
N LYS A 9 4.60 19.99 -2.10
CA LYS A 9 5.92 20.65 -2.17
C LYS A 9 6.92 19.91 -3.03
N GLU A 10 6.71 18.61 -3.23
CA GLU A 10 7.56 17.73 -4.03
C GLU A 10 6.69 16.92 -4.97
N GLU A 11 7.25 16.45 -6.08
CA GLU A 11 6.55 15.55 -6.99
C GLU A 11 6.18 14.24 -6.29
N GLY A 12 4.96 13.74 -6.52
CA GLY A 12 4.50 12.48 -5.92
C GLY A 12 3.13 12.06 -6.38
N VAL A 13 2.70 10.90 -5.93
CA VAL A 13 1.34 10.38 -6.17
C VAL A 13 0.43 10.87 -5.06
N VAL A 14 -0.50 11.75 -5.41
CA VAL A 14 -1.45 12.33 -4.46
C VAL A 14 -2.40 11.24 -3.94
N ALA A 15 -2.46 11.09 -2.62
CA ALA A 15 -3.36 10.15 -1.98
C ALA A 15 -3.91 10.70 -0.66
N GLY A 16 -5.19 10.45 -0.40
CA GLY A 16 -5.86 10.85 0.82
C GLY A 16 -6.80 12.04 0.69
N LEU A 17 -7.03 12.56 -0.51
CA LEU A 17 -7.98 13.66 -0.73
C LEU A 17 -9.39 13.39 -0.18
N PRO A 18 -9.97 12.17 -0.29
CA PRO A 18 -11.27 11.87 0.34
C PRO A 18 -11.27 12.03 1.87
N PHE A 19 -10.12 11.86 2.53
CA PHE A 19 -10.01 12.09 3.98
C PHE A 19 -10.05 13.58 4.34
N LEU A 20 -9.58 14.45 3.44
CA LEU A 20 -9.69 15.92 3.64
C LEU A 20 -11.15 16.34 3.76
N GLU A 21 -12.00 15.88 2.84
CA GLU A 21 -13.43 16.18 2.87
C GLU A 21 -14.09 15.62 4.14
N LEU A 22 -13.76 14.38 4.51
CA LEU A 22 -14.29 13.75 5.73
C LEU A 22 -13.86 14.50 7.00
N ILE A 23 -12.59 14.89 7.10
CA ILE A 23 -12.04 15.63 8.25
C ILE A 23 -12.72 17.01 8.34
N ALA A 24 -12.81 17.71 7.21
CA ALA A 24 -13.48 19.02 7.13
C ALA A 24 -14.91 18.93 7.66
N TYR A 25 -15.70 18.01 7.13
CA TYR A 25 -17.09 17.80 7.55
C TYR A 25 -17.22 17.43 9.04
N ARG A 26 -16.28 16.63 9.56
CA ARG A 26 -16.30 16.19 10.98
C ARG A 26 -15.90 17.30 11.94
N VAL A 27 -15.05 18.22 11.52
CA VAL A 27 -14.64 19.37 12.33
C VAL A 27 -15.70 20.46 12.31
N ASP A 28 -16.17 20.82 11.12
CA ASP A 28 -17.21 21.84 10.95
C ASP A 28 -17.87 21.68 9.56
N PRO A 29 -19.18 21.36 9.50
CA PRO A 29 -19.91 21.24 8.25
C PRO A 29 -19.95 22.51 7.37
N LEU A 30 -19.57 23.68 7.93
CA LEU A 30 -19.45 24.93 7.18
C LEU A 30 -18.15 25.01 6.37
N ILE A 31 -17.21 24.08 6.55
CA ILE A 31 -16.00 24.00 5.74
C ILE A 31 -16.36 23.37 4.39
N THR A 32 -16.03 24.07 3.32
CA THR A 32 -16.10 23.56 1.96
C THR A 32 -14.71 23.16 1.48
N VAL A 33 -14.63 22.09 0.70
CA VAL A 33 -13.38 21.58 0.12
C VAL A 33 -13.52 21.58 -1.38
N ARG A 34 -12.54 22.17 -2.07
CA ARG A 34 -12.38 22.09 -3.52
C ARG A 34 -11.12 21.33 -3.85
N LEU A 35 -11.27 20.13 -4.40
CA LEU A 35 -10.14 19.30 -4.84
C LEU A 35 -9.63 19.83 -6.18
N LEU A 36 -8.31 20.03 -6.26
CA LEU A 36 -7.56 20.45 -7.47
C LEU A 36 -6.67 19.31 -7.98
N GLY A 37 -6.17 18.48 -7.07
CA GLY A 37 -5.44 17.28 -7.41
C GLY A 37 -6.38 16.10 -7.73
N THR A 38 -5.81 15.06 -8.33
CA THR A 38 -6.52 13.82 -8.64
C THR A 38 -5.96 12.68 -7.78
N GLU A 39 -6.83 12.00 -7.07
CA GLU A 39 -6.49 10.84 -6.23
C GLU A 39 -5.80 9.74 -7.04
N GLY A 40 -4.69 9.21 -6.53
CA GLY A 40 -3.91 8.15 -7.18
C GLY A 40 -3.15 8.60 -8.44
N LYS A 41 -3.02 9.90 -8.69
CA LYS A 41 -2.27 10.42 -9.84
C LYS A 41 -1.01 11.13 -9.40
N ARG A 42 0.05 10.98 -10.20
CA ARG A 42 1.29 11.74 -10.05
C ARG A 42 1.01 13.22 -10.31
N ALA A 43 1.52 14.06 -9.45
CA ALA A 43 1.42 15.52 -9.56
C ALA A 43 2.78 16.15 -9.28
N VAL A 44 3.02 17.27 -9.95
CA VAL A 44 4.17 18.17 -9.70
C VAL A 44 3.84 19.12 -8.54
N PRO A 45 4.84 19.80 -7.95
CA PRO A 45 4.59 20.81 -6.92
C PRO A 45 3.53 21.82 -7.32
N GLY A 46 2.57 22.05 -6.43
CA GLY A 46 1.45 22.96 -6.68
C GLY A 46 0.28 22.74 -5.73
N SER A 47 -0.81 23.45 -5.97
CA SER A 47 -2.03 23.36 -5.15
C SER A 47 -2.79 22.09 -5.49
N ILE A 48 -3.12 21.28 -4.47
CA ILE A 48 -3.87 20.02 -4.60
C ILE A 48 -5.29 20.09 -4.01
N ALA A 49 -5.54 21.07 -3.13
CA ALA A 49 -6.89 21.36 -2.63
C ALA A 49 -6.97 22.78 -2.08
N GLU A 50 -8.17 23.32 -2.04
CA GLU A 50 -8.53 24.52 -1.30
C GLU A 50 -9.63 24.21 -0.31
N VAL A 51 -9.58 24.88 0.86
CA VAL A 51 -10.55 24.76 1.94
C VAL A 51 -11.02 26.14 2.34
N GLU A 52 -12.32 26.36 2.42
CA GLU A 52 -12.91 27.63 2.83
C GLU A 52 -13.90 27.40 3.99
N GLY A 53 -13.85 28.26 5.01
CA GLY A 53 -14.72 28.14 6.17
C GLY A 53 -14.37 29.09 7.30
N PRO A 54 -14.97 28.91 8.50
CA PRO A 54 -14.61 29.67 9.68
C PRO A 54 -13.11 29.47 10.04
N ILE A 55 -12.39 30.56 10.24
CA ILE A 55 -10.92 30.51 10.46
C ILE A 55 -10.53 29.58 11.61
N HIS A 56 -11.27 29.61 12.73
CA HIS A 56 -10.97 28.75 13.88
C HIS A 56 -11.14 27.25 13.54
N SER A 57 -12.13 26.91 12.70
CA SER A 57 -12.37 25.53 12.24
C SER A 57 -11.29 25.06 11.27
N LEU A 58 -10.84 25.95 10.36
CA LEU A 58 -9.72 25.67 9.46
C LEU A 58 -8.42 25.40 10.24
N LEU A 59 -8.10 26.21 11.24
CA LEU A 59 -6.94 26.01 12.11
C LEU A 59 -7.05 24.72 12.93
N ALA A 60 -8.24 24.37 13.41
CA ALA A 60 -8.47 23.13 14.17
C ALA A 60 -8.26 21.87 13.31
N MET A 61 -8.66 21.87 12.03
CA MET A 61 -8.50 20.72 11.15
C MET A 61 -7.11 20.59 10.53
N GLU A 62 -6.38 21.69 10.36
CA GLU A 62 -5.15 21.80 9.54
C GLU A 62 -4.18 20.66 9.82
N ARG A 63 -3.71 20.53 11.06
CA ARG A 63 -2.66 19.55 11.39
C ARG A 63 -3.11 18.12 11.15
N THR A 64 -4.35 17.80 11.51
CA THR A 64 -4.92 16.45 11.28
C THR A 64 -4.99 16.15 9.80
N ALA A 65 -5.54 17.07 8.99
CA ALA A 65 -5.66 16.91 7.55
C ALA A 65 -4.30 16.73 6.86
N ILE A 66 -3.34 17.60 7.18
CA ILE A 66 -1.98 17.51 6.63
C ILE A 66 -1.32 16.18 6.98
N ASN A 67 -1.42 15.72 8.22
CA ASN A 67 -0.81 14.47 8.64
C ASN A 67 -1.38 13.27 7.88
N PHE A 68 -2.70 13.20 7.68
CA PHE A 68 -3.33 12.12 6.90
C PHE A 68 -2.88 12.13 5.45
N ILE A 69 -2.94 13.28 4.79
CA ILE A 69 -2.60 13.40 3.36
C ILE A 69 -1.12 13.21 3.12
N GLN A 70 -0.26 13.78 3.96
CA GLN A 70 1.18 13.58 3.86
C GLN A 70 1.54 12.10 4.03
N HIS A 71 0.99 11.42 5.02
CA HIS A 71 1.26 10.01 5.26
C HIS A 71 0.82 9.12 4.09
N THR A 72 -0.39 9.33 3.58
CA THR A 72 -0.90 8.54 2.44
C THR A 72 -0.19 8.86 1.15
N THR A 73 0.10 10.13 0.87
CA THR A 73 0.84 10.56 -0.32
C THR A 73 2.28 10.00 -0.30
N SER A 74 2.95 9.99 0.85
CA SER A 74 4.29 9.41 0.97
C SER A 74 4.30 7.91 0.66
N ILE A 75 3.34 7.15 1.20
CA ILE A 75 3.22 5.71 0.92
C ILE A 75 2.88 5.46 -0.55
N ALA A 76 1.94 6.22 -1.12
CA ALA A 76 1.56 6.06 -2.52
C ALA A 76 2.71 6.39 -3.47
N SER A 77 3.46 7.46 -3.19
CA SER A 77 4.61 7.89 -3.97
C SER A 77 5.74 6.84 -3.93
N GLU A 78 6.08 6.35 -2.75
CA GLU A 78 7.08 5.29 -2.59
C GLU A 78 6.64 4.00 -3.28
N THR A 79 5.37 3.62 -3.14
CA THR A 79 4.81 2.45 -3.84
C THR A 79 4.93 2.59 -5.35
N ALA A 80 4.63 3.77 -5.90
CA ALA A 80 4.72 4.02 -7.33
C ALA A 80 6.14 3.83 -7.88
N LEU A 81 7.17 4.20 -7.12
CA LEU A 81 8.57 3.94 -7.51
C LEU A 81 8.87 2.44 -7.63
N TYR A 82 8.36 1.62 -6.70
CA TYR A 82 8.52 0.15 -6.79
C TYR A 82 7.72 -0.44 -7.95
N VAL A 83 6.50 0.04 -8.18
CA VAL A 83 5.66 -0.40 -9.31
C VAL A 83 6.34 -0.07 -10.64
N GLU A 84 6.89 1.13 -10.78
CA GLU A 84 7.66 1.55 -11.95
C GLU A 84 8.91 0.68 -12.14
N ALA A 85 9.68 0.44 -11.07
CA ALA A 85 10.87 -0.39 -11.11
C ALA A 85 10.58 -1.86 -11.43
N ALA A 86 9.39 -2.35 -11.11
CA ALA A 86 8.96 -3.71 -11.45
C ALA A 86 8.65 -3.89 -12.94
N HIS A 87 8.47 -2.80 -13.71
CA HIS A 87 8.18 -2.82 -15.16
C HIS A 87 7.07 -3.78 -15.60
N GLY A 88 6.09 -4.03 -14.73
CA GLY A 88 5.00 -5.00 -14.99
C GLY A 88 5.39 -6.47 -14.87
N LEU A 89 6.62 -6.78 -14.48
CA LEU A 89 7.12 -8.16 -14.33
C LEU A 89 6.53 -8.85 -13.08
N CYS A 90 6.17 -8.08 -12.06
CA CYS A 90 5.51 -8.60 -10.86
C CYS A 90 4.59 -7.56 -10.22
N ASP A 91 3.71 -8.03 -9.34
CA ASP A 91 2.87 -7.17 -8.51
C ASP A 91 3.61 -6.73 -7.26
N ILE A 92 3.53 -5.45 -6.93
CA ILE A 92 3.98 -4.92 -5.65
C ILE A 92 2.83 -5.04 -4.65
N LEU A 93 3.07 -5.81 -3.58
CA LEU A 93 2.05 -6.11 -2.57
C LEU A 93 2.38 -5.42 -1.24
N ASP A 94 1.34 -4.96 -0.55
CA ASP A 94 1.47 -4.51 0.83
C ASP A 94 1.59 -5.68 1.83
N THR A 95 1.72 -5.37 3.10
CA THR A 95 1.80 -6.35 4.17
C THR A 95 0.83 -6.07 5.31
N ARG A 96 0.81 -6.95 6.32
CA ARG A 96 0.15 -6.71 7.60
C ARG A 96 1.04 -5.99 8.62
N LYS A 97 2.28 -5.65 8.29
CA LYS A 97 3.22 -4.90 9.13
C LYS A 97 2.91 -3.40 9.04
N THR A 98 1.75 -3.02 9.52
CA THR A 98 1.21 -1.66 9.48
C THR A 98 1.26 -1.02 10.84
N LEU A 99 1.21 0.31 10.90
CA LEU A 99 1.02 1.03 12.14
C LEU A 99 -0.31 0.61 12.80
N PRO A 100 -0.34 0.45 14.12
CA PRO A 100 -1.58 0.15 14.86
C PRO A 100 -2.69 1.16 14.49
N GLY A 101 -3.88 0.64 14.18
CA GLY A 101 -5.02 1.46 13.79
C GLY A 101 -5.01 1.99 12.35
N HIS A 102 -3.86 1.96 11.64
CA HIS A 102 -3.72 2.59 10.30
C HIS A 102 -3.71 1.60 9.14
N ARG A 103 -4.01 0.31 9.35
CA ARG A 103 -3.91 -0.71 8.30
C ARG A 103 -4.73 -0.38 7.04
N TYR A 104 -5.98 0.00 7.21
CA TYR A 104 -6.83 0.33 6.07
C TYR A 104 -6.31 1.56 5.31
N LEU A 105 -5.88 2.59 6.03
CA LEU A 105 -5.32 3.80 5.47
C LEU A 105 -4.02 3.52 4.68
N GLN A 106 -3.10 2.76 5.26
CA GLN A 106 -1.81 2.45 4.62
C GLN A 106 -1.99 1.54 3.40
N LYS A 107 -2.87 0.53 3.49
CA LYS A 107 -3.20 -0.34 2.36
C LYS A 107 -3.94 0.40 1.24
N TYR A 108 -4.80 1.35 1.59
CA TYR A 108 -5.40 2.26 0.64
C TYR A 108 -4.34 3.05 -0.12
N ALA A 109 -3.37 3.64 0.59
CA ALA A 109 -2.29 4.41 0.00
C ALA A 109 -1.41 3.57 -0.96
N VAL A 110 -1.09 2.31 -0.61
CA VAL A 110 -0.40 1.37 -1.50
C VAL A 110 -1.18 1.18 -2.80
N LYS A 111 -2.51 1.00 -2.71
CA LYS A 111 -3.35 0.87 -3.90
C LYS A 111 -3.34 2.13 -4.77
N MET A 112 -3.33 3.31 -4.16
CA MET A 112 -3.24 4.59 -4.88
C MET A 112 -1.91 4.73 -5.61
N GLY A 113 -0.82 4.18 -5.07
CA GLY A 113 0.49 4.12 -5.72
C GLY A 113 0.63 3.05 -6.81
N GLY A 114 -0.45 2.33 -7.15
CA GLY A 114 -0.44 1.28 -8.18
C GLY A 114 -0.08 -0.12 -7.66
N GLY A 115 0.21 -0.26 -6.38
CA GLY A 115 0.40 -1.55 -5.73
C GLY A 115 -0.93 -2.30 -5.53
N LYS A 116 -0.84 -3.55 -5.08
CA LYS A 116 -2.00 -4.39 -4.77
C LYS A 116 -2.06 -4.73 -3.30
N ASN A 117 -3.27 -4.89 -2.78
CA ASN A 117 -3.45 -5.31 -1.40
C ASN A 117 -3.24 -6.82 -1.23
N HIS A 118 -2.36 -7.18 -0.33
CA HIS A 118 -2.29 -8.51 0.25
C HIS A 118 -3.39 -8.67 1.32
N ARG A 119 -3.50 -9.82 1.99
CA ARG A 119 -4.50 -10.09 3.02
C ARG A 119 -4.55 -9.00 4.10
N PHE A 120 -5.76 -8.60 4.50
CA PHE A 120 -6.00 -7.68 5.60
C PHE A 120 -5.90 -8.37 6.96
N HIS A 121 -6.36 -9.62 7.03
CA HIS A 121 -6.34 -10.46 8.22
C HIS A 121 -6.00 -11.92 7.87
N LEU A 122 -5.81 -12.75 8.88
CA LEU A 122 -5.34 -14.13 8.70
C LEU A 122 -6.35 -15.03 7.95
N ALA A 123 -7.63 -14.70 8.03
CA ALA A 123 -8.69 -15.49 7.41
C ALA A 123 -8.83 -15.27 5.88
N ASP A 124 -8.24 -14.22 5.31
CA ASP A 124 -8.41 -13.88 3.88
C ASP A 124 -7.74 -14.90 2.97
N GLN A 125 -6.51 -15.29 3.31
CA GLN A 125 -5.73 -16.26 2.54
C GLN A 125 -4.68 -16.93 3.41
N ILE A 126 -4.22 -18.09 2.96
CA ILE A 126 -3.18 -18.87 3.63
C ILE A 126 -1.82 -18.32 3.21
N LEU A 127 -0.93 -18.15 4.16
CA LEU A 127 0.47 -17.82 3.92
C LEU A 127 1.34 -18.78 4.73
N ILE A 128 2.03 -19.68 4.03
CA ILE A 128 3.03 -20.57 4.61
C ILE A 128 4.33 -19.79 4.75
N LYS A 129 4.95 -19.86 5.92
CA LYS A 129 6.17 -19.16 6.29
C LYS A 129 7.19 -20.15 6.87
N ASP A 130 8.42 -19.67 7.07
CA ASP A 130 9.52 -20.37 7.73
C ASP A 130 9.07 -21.11 9.00
N ASN A 131 8.37 -20.45 9.89
CA ASN A 131 7.85 -21.04 11.14
C ASN A 131 6.96 -22.28 10.93
N HIS A 132 6.22 -22.34 9.82
CA HIS A 132 5.39 -23.50 9.48
C HIS A 132 6.25 -24.66 8.94
N LEU A 133 7.40 -24.33 8.36
CA LEU A 133 8.32 -25.29 7.76
C LEU A 133 9.35 -25.85 8.75
N MET A 134 9.36 -25.41 9.99
CA MET A 134 10.23 -25.96 11.04
C MET A 134 10.00 -27.45 11.30
N HIS A 135 8.78 -27.94 11.11
CA HIS A 135 8.36 -29.31 11.40
C HIS A 135 7.74 -30.06 10.22
N LEU A 136 7.58 -29.38 9.10
CA LEU A 136 6.99 -29.92 7.87
C LEU A 136 7.84 -29.52 6.67
N ASN A 137 8.01 -30.43 5.73
CA ASN A 137 8.53 -29.99 4.42
C ASN A 137 7.46 -29.18 3.67
N LEU A 138 7.89 -28.42 2.68
CA LEU A 138 7.02 -27.50 1.93
C LEU A 138 5.86 -28.23 1.24
N GLU A 139 6.13 -29.40 0.63
CA GLU A 139 5.14 -30.20 -0.08
C GLU A 139 4.00 -30.63 0.84
N GLU A 140 4.34 -31.19 1.99
CA GLU A 140 3.37 -31.61 3.00
C GLU A 140 2.60 -30.42 3.59
N ALA A 141 3.25 -29.28 3.82
CA ALA A 141 2.58 -28.07 4.30
C ALA A 141 1.56 -27.53 3.29
N VAL A 142 1.91 -27.50 2.00
CA VAL A 142 1.01 -27.09 0.91
C VAL A 142 -0.16 -28.07 0.78
N ARG A 143 0.10 -29.39 0.79
CA ARG A 143 -0.94 -30.41 0.72
C ARG A 143 -1.94 -30.26 1.86
N ARG A 144 -1.48 -30.22 3.11
CA ARG A 144 -2.35 -30.05 4.30
C ARG A 144 -3.16 -28.76 4.26
N ALA A 145 -2.55 -27.66 3.79
CA ALA A 145 -3.24 -26.39 3.67
C ALA A 145 -4.36 -26.43 2.63
N ARG A 146 -4.12 -27.08 1.48
CA ARG A 146 -5.15 -27.27 0.44
C ARG A 146 -6.28 -28.18 0.88
N ASP A 147 -5.96 -29.29 1.56
CA ASP A 147 -6.94 -30.24 2.07
C ASP A 147 -7.84 -29.60 3.14
N ALA A 148 -7.24 -28.83 4.07
CA ALA A 148 -7.97 -28.17 5.15
C ALA A 148 -8.80 -26.95 4.70
N PHE A 149 -8.38 -26.25 3.64
CA PHE A 149 -9.01 -25.01 3.18
C PHE A 149 -9.15 -24.99 1.65
N PRO A 150 -10.00 -25.87 1.07
CA PRO A 150 -10.19 -25.94 -0.37
C PRO A 150 -10.71 -24.59 -0.92
N GLY A 151 -10.14 -24.14 -2.01
CA GLY A 151 -10.51 -22.86 -2.67
C GLY A 151 -9.94 -21.59 -2.04
N LYS A 152 -9.26 -21.67 -0.91
CA LYS A 152 -8.53 -20.51 -0.36
C LYS A 152 -7.25 -20.26 -1.16
N ARG A 153 -6.98 -18.97 -1.43
CA ARG A 153 -5.69 -18.57 -2.00
C ARG A 153 -4.58 -18.96 -1.04
N LEU A 154 -3.56 -19.62 -1.59
CA LEU A 154 -2.40 -20.06 -0.83
C LEU A 154 -1.14 -19.41 -1.41
N GLN A 155 -0.32 -18.86 -0.54
CA GLN A 155 1.00 -18.32 -0.88
C GLN A 155 2.05 -18.92 0.03
N VAL A 156 3.28 -18.96 -0.44
CA VAL A 156 4.44 -19.44 0.30
C VAL A 156 5.48 -18.33 0.33
N GLU A 157 6.02 -18.02 1.49
CA GLU A 157 7.20 -17.18 1.65
C GLU A 157 8.43 -18.04 1.36
N VAL A 158 9.23 -17.67 0.35
CA VAL A 158 10.39 -18.46 -0.10
C VAL A 158 11.67 -17.69 0.18
N GLU A 159 12.70 -18.41 0.68
CA GLU A 159 14.00 -17.84 1.02
C GLU A 159 15.09 -18.12 -0.03
N ASN A 160 14.83 -19.08 -0.89
CA ASN A 160 15.82 -19.53 -1.88
C ASN A 160 15.16 -20.06 -3.15
N GLU A 161 15.97 -20.20 -4.19
CA GLU A 161 15.56 -20.61 -5.52
C GLU A 161 14.89 -22.00 -5.58
N LYS A 162 15.32 -22.94 -4.73
CA LYS A 162 14.72 -24.29 -4.68
C LYS A 162 13.29 -24.25 -4.15
N MET A 163 13.02 -23.43 -3.15
CA MET A 163 11.66 -23.23 -2.62
C MET A 163 10.75 -22.49 -3.63
N TYR A 164 11.35 -21.57 -4.41
CA TYR A 164 10.66 -20.86 -5.47
C TYR A 164 10.14 -21.79 -6.57
N HIS A 165 10.98 -22.64 -7.13
CA HIS A 165 10.59 -23.58 -8.21
C HIS A 165 9.52 -24.58 -7.77
N PHE A 166 9.42 -24.90 -6.50
CA PHE A 166 8.40 -25.81 -5.98
C PHE A 166 7.01 -25.14 -5.85
N GLY A 167 6.97 -23.84 -5.54
CA GLY A 167 5.73 -23.12 -5.17
C GLY A 167 5.01 -22.38 -6.30
N LEU A 168 5.66 -22.12 -7.41
CA LEU A 168 5.18 -21.15 -8.42
C LEU A 168 5.31 -21.69 -9.84
N HIS A 169 4.37 -22.51 -10.27
CA HIS A 169 4.29 -22.96 -11.67
C HIS A 169 4.01 -21.83 -12.69
N ASP A 170 3.69 -20.61 -12.25
CA ASP A 170 3.23 -19.50 -13.09
C ASP A 170 4.19 -18.30 -13.15
N VAL A 171 5.40 -18.37 -12.60
CA VAL A 171 6.35 -17.26 -12.64
C VAL A 171 7.56 -17.59 -13.49
N ASN A 172 7.82 -16.73 -14.47
CA ASN A 172 8.89 -16.87 -15.45
C ASN A 172 10.28 -16.72 -14.76
N ASP A 173 11.22 -17.61 -15.08
CA ASP A 173 12.61 -17.61 -14.58
C ASP A 173 13.35 -16.29 -14.85
N ASP A 174 13.02 -15.59 -15.95
CA ASP A 174 13.58 -14.28 -16.27
C ASP A 174 13.23 -13.20 -15.23
N LEU A 175 12.02 -13.29 -14.65
CA LEU A 175 11.58 -12.40 -13.58
C LEU A 175 12.43 -12.57 -12.31
N PHE A 176 12.66 -13.83 -11.89
CA PHE A 176 13.47 -14.12 -10.72
C PHE A 176 14.93 -13.63 -10.89
N ASN A 177 15.51 -13.86 -12.06
CA ASN A 177 16.87 -13.42 -12.38
C ASN A 177 16.98 -11.88 -12.46
N THR A 178 15.94 -11.20 -12.96
CA THR A 178 15.87 -9.73 -12.98
C THR A 178 15.77 -9.17 -11.57
N LEU A 179 14.89 -9.71 -10.74
CA LEU A 179 14.69 -9.31 -9.34
C LEU A 179 15.93 -9.60 -8.47
N LYS A 180 16.67 -10.69 -8.77
CA LYS A 180 17.91 -11.04 -8.06
C LYS A 180 19.05 -10.04 -8.27
N LYS A 181 19.08 -9.34 -9.41
CA LYS A 181 20.08 -8.29 -9.71
C LYS A 181 19.83 -7.02 -8.89
N ASP A 182 18.60 -6.73 -8.53
CA ASP A 182 18.25 -5.60 -7.67
C ASP A 182 17.89 -6.07 -6.25
N LYS A 183 18.91 -6.10 -5.37
CA LYS A 183 18.77 -6.55 -3.98
C LYS A 183 17.67 -5.81 -3.17
N LYS A 184 17.33 -4.59 -3.55
CA LYS A 184 16.25 -3.83 -2.90
C LYS A 184 14.88 -4.42 -3.23
N ILE A 185 14.63 -4.72 -4.49
CA ILE A 185 13.36 -5.29 -4.96
C ILE A 185 13.16 -6.69 -4.38
N ILE A 186 14.19 -7.53 -4.42
CA ILE A 186 14.14 -8.88 -3.81
C ILE A 186 13.89 -8.82 -2.31
N SER A 187 14.53 -7.91 -1.58
CA SER A 187 14.30 -7.75 -0.14
C SER A 187 12.87 -7.31 0.17
N PHE A 188 12.23 -6.55 -0.71
CA PHE A 188 10.85 -6.12 -0.55
C PHE A 188 9.85 -7.25 -0.88
N LEU A 189 10.11 -8.03 -1.91
CA LEU A 189 9.25 -9.16 -2.34
C LEU A 189 9.37 -10.40 -1.43
N ILE A 190 10.55 -10.66 -0.87
CA ILE A 190 10.81 -11.86 -0.04
C ILE A 190 10.59 -11.59 1.46
N LYS A 191 10.77 -10.37 1.93
CA LYS A 191 10.54 -10.00 3.35
C LYS A 191 9.14 -9.44 3.64
N LEU A 192 8.26 -9.38 2.66
CA LEU A 192 6.85 -9.10 2.85
C LEU A 192 6.12 -10.31 3.42
#